data_e6f9052da1598b9754419c29498c144a
#
_entry.id   e6f9052da1598b9754419c29498c144a
#
_cell.length_a   1.000
_cell.length_b   1.000
_cell.length_c   1.000
_cell.angle_alpha   90.00
_cell.angle_beta   90.00
_cell.angle_gamma   90.00
#
_symmetry.space_group_name_H-M   'P 1'
#
loop_
_entity.id
_entity.type
_entity.pdbx_description
1 polymer ?
#
loop_
_entity_poly.entity_id
_entity_poly.type
_entity_poly.pdbx_seq_one_letter_code
_entity_poly.pdbx_strand_id
1 'polypeptide(L)'
;MSASLRCAAWVIAFSFGALLSACASRSPDVVAAEMKDRVTASDESDASKRAAVRMELAAAYFGRGQMTVALDQVKLAIAADPTVSEAFNLRGLIYAELGDDGLAEESFRRALQLNPRDGDSMQNFGYYLCQKKRYPEGIALFDQALALPRYQQPARTWLTKGVCQAFAGQLSDSEASLLRAYEIDPANPSILVNLSEVLFRSGEFERARFYIRRVNAVPAVVSAQTLWLAARVENRLGNRSGVQEFGDQLRQRFPESREFVAFVKGNFDE
;
A
#
# COMPACT_ATOMS: atom_id res chain seq x y z
N MET A 1 -37.61 71.27 -11.69
CA MET A 1 -38.07 71.94 -12.91
C MET A 1 -38.60 70.87 -13.80
N SER A 2 -39.84 70.77 -13.78
CA SER A 2 -40.92 71.03 -14.75
C SER A 2 -40.91 69.97 -15.87
N ALA A 3 -41.88 69.15 -15.86
CA ALA A 3 -43.22 69.21 -16.47
C ALA A 3 -43.20 68.54 -17.83
N SER A 4 -44.11 67.77 -18.34
CA SER A 4 -45.56 67.56 -18.24
C SER A 4 -45.92 66.63 -19.41
N LEU A 5 -46.71 65.59 -19.18
CA LEU A 5 -48.13 65.44 -19.60
C LEU A 5 -48.41 65.54 -21.12
N ARG A 6 -49.03 64.49 -21.67
CA ARG A 6 -50.40 64.38 -22.22
C ARG A 6 -50.53 63.11 -23.10
N CYS A 7 -51.31 62.16 -22.66
CA CYS A 7 -52.71 61.86 -23.08
C CYS A 7 -52.97 61.94 -24.57
N ALA A 8 -53.37 60.81 -25.13
CA ALA A 8 -54.59 60.67 -25.94
C ALA A 8 -54.91 59.23 -26.25
N ALA A 9 -56.12 58.85 -25.88
CA ALA A 9 -56.81 57.60 -26.22
C ALA A 9 -57.43 57.67 -27.63
N TRP A 10 -57.70 56.52 -28.21
CA TRP A 10 -58.87 56.23 -29.10
C TRP A 10 -58.68 54.74 -29.57
N VAL A 11 -59.47 53.79 -29.07
CA VAL A 11 -60.81 53.27 -29.43
C VAL A 11 -60.82 52.25 -30.61
N ILE A 12 -61.03 51.00 -30.22
CA ILE A 12 -61.85 49.92 -30.78
C ILE A 12 -61.73 49.52 -32.24
N ALA A 13 -61.47 48.22 -32.49
CA ALA A 13 -62.22 47.37 -33.37
C ALA A 13 -62.04 45.86 -33.05
N PHE A 14 -63.10 45.19 -32.82
CA PHE A 14 -63.34 43.75 -32.68
C PHE A 14 -62.95 43.01 -33.95
N SER A 15 -62.16 41.94 -33.82
CA SER A 15 -62.14 40.86 -34.81
C SER A 15 -61.90 39.54 -34.09
N PHE A 16 -62.93 38.75 -34.09
CA PHE A 16 -62.97 37.36 -33.61
C PHE A 16 -62.18 36.50 -34.57
N GLY A 17 -61.00 35.96 -34.12
CA GLY A 17 -60.19 35.00 -34.86
C GLY A 17 -59.85 33.87 -33.94
N ALA A 18 -60.55 32.75 -34.04
CA ALA A 18 -60.24 31.51 -33.35
C ALA A 18 -58.90 30.98 -33.80
N LEU A 19 -57.88 31.06 -32.94
CA LEU A 19 -56.62 30.39 -33.12
C LEU A 19 -56.57 29.18 -32.18
N LEU A 20 -56.62 28.00 -32.75
CA LEU A 20 -56.32 26.73 -32.18
C LEU A 20 -54.86 26.76 -31.66
N SER A 21 -54.71 26.97 -30.37
CA SER A 21 -53.43 26.78 -29.71
C SER A 21 -53.16 25.27 -29.60
N ALA A 22 -52.38 24.75 -30.52
CA ALA A 22 -51.73 23.45 -30.36
C ALA A 22 -50.75 23.53 -29.18
N CYS A 23 -51.13 22.97 -28.05
CA CYS A 23 -50.24 22.67 -26.97
C CYS A 23 -49.22 21.64 -27.46
N ALA A 24 -48.09 22.08 -27.94
CA ALA A 24 -46.92 21.25 -28.04
C ALA A 24 -46.43 21.00 -26.60
N SER A 25 -46.89 19.93 -26.02
CA SER A 25 -46.30 19.36 -24.82
C SER A 25 -44.89 18.94 -25.17
N ARG A 26 -43.95 19.82 -24.86
CA ARG A 26 -42.53 19.50 -24.80
C ARG A 26 -42.39 18.48 -23.66
N SER A 27 -42.32 17.20 -24.01
CA SER A 27 -41.88 16.18 -23.08
C SER A 27 -40.50 16.62 -22.53
N PRO A 28 -40.31 16.75 -21.21
CA PRO A 28 -38.97 16.81 -20.69
C PRO A 28 -38.36 15.48 -21.07
N ASP A 29 -37.34 15.51 -21.91
CA ASP A 29 -36.38 14.42 -22.03
C ASP A 29 -35.83 14.20 -20.62
N VAL A 30 -36.50 13.33 -19.89
CA VAL A 30 -35.94 12.68 -18.74
C VAL A 30 -34.84 11.83 -19.34
N VAL A 31 -33.62 12.39 -19.38
CA VAL A 31 -32.41 11.59 -19.45
C VAL A 31 -32.50 10.70 -18.24
N ALA A 32 -33.09 9.53 -18.40
CA ALA A 32 -32.98 8.46 -17.44
C ALA A 32 -31.48 8.21 -17.33
N ALA A 33 -30.85 8.78 -16.29
CA ALA A 33 -29.56 8.35 -15.86
C ALA A 33 -29.75 6.84 -15.65
N GLU A 34 -29.19 6.05 -16.58
CA GLU A 34 -29.12 4.60 -16.41
C GLU A 34 -28.46 4.40 -15.05
N MET A 35 -29.27 4.12 -14.04
CA MET A 35 -28.77 3.64 -12.75
C MET A 35 -28.10 2.32 -13.07
N LYS A 36 -26.78 2.40 -13.23
CA LYS A 36 -25.95 1.24 -13.47
C LYS A 36 -26.18 0.30 -12.30
N ASP A 37 -26.88 -0.79 -12.56
CA ASP A 37 -27.20 -1.78 -11.54
C ASP A 37 -25.91 -2.29 -10.89
N ARG A 38 -25.98 -2.77 -9.65
CA ARG A 38 -24.83 -3.33 -8.98
C ARG A 38 -24.44 -4.62 -9.69
N VAL A 39 -23.18 -4.68 -10.13
CA VAL A 39 -22.62 -5.91 -10.68
C VAL A 39 -22.67 -6.99 -9.60
N THR A 40 -23.33 -8.10 -9.93
CA THR A 40 -23.44 -9.28 -9.06
C THR A 40 -22.77 -10.48 -9.70
N ALA A 41 -22.60 -11.57 -8.95
CA ALA A 41 -22.00 -12.80 -9.46
C ALA A 41 -22.74 -13.40 -10.68
N SER A 42 -24.02 -13.05 -10.88
CA SER A 42 -24.79 -13.46 -12.06
C SER A 42 -24.45 -12.67 -13.33
N ASP A 43 -23.86 -11.48 -13.18
CA ASP A 43 -23.47 -10.61 -14.29
C ASP A 43 -22.05 -10.91 -14.80
N GLU A 44 -21.28 -11.70 -14.01
CA GLU A 44 -19.94 -12.11 -14.40
C GLU A 44 -19.96 -13.13 -15.53
N SER A 45 -19.07 -12.93 -16.49
CA SER A 45 -18.88 -13.90 -17.57
C SER A 45 -18.31 -15.22 -17.04
N ASP A 46 -18.57 -16.33 -17.73
CA ASP A 46 -17.97 -17.64 -17.39
C ASP A 46 -16.44 -17.59 -17.45
N ALA A 47 -15.86 -16.70 -18.27
CA ALA A 47 -14.43 -16.46 -18.34
C ALA A 47 -13.92 -15.84 -17.04
N SER A 48 -14.55 -14.78 -16.54
CA SER A 48 -14.19 -14.12 -15.28
C SER A 48 -14.34 -15.06 -14.09
N LYS A 49 -15.40 -15.88 -14.04
CA LYS A 49 -15.57 -16.89 -12.98
C LYS A 49 -14.45 -17.93 -12.98
N ARG A 50 -14.06 -18.43 -14.16
CA ARG A 50 -12.92 -19.33 -14.27
C ARG A 50 -11.61 -18.67 -13.85
N ALA A 51 -11.39 -17.41 -14.25
CA ALA A 51 -10.20 -16.67 -13.87
C ALA A 51 -10.15 -16.47 -12.34
N ALA A 52 -11.25 -16.11 -11.69
CA ALA A 52 -11.33 -15.94 -10.25
C ALA A 52 -10.96 -17.21 -9.48
N VAL A 53 -11.53 -18.37 -9.85
CA VAL A 53 -11.18 -19.65 -9.22
C VAL A 53 -9.69 -19.98 -9.38
N ARG A 54 -9.12 -19.74 -10.58
CA ARG A 54 -7.68 -19.96 -10.82
C ARG A 54 -6.82 -19.01 -10.02
N MET A 55 -7.26 -17.74 -9.83
CA MET A 55 -6.57 -16.77 -8.98
C MET A 55 -6.55 -17.19 -7.52
N GLU A 56 -7.66 -17.68 -6.97
CA GLU A 56 -7.71 -18.19 -5.60
C GLU A 56 -6.72 -19.34 -5.39
N LEU A 57 -6.69 -20.28 -6.34
CA LEU A 57 -5.72 -21.40 -6.31
C LEU A 57 -4.27 -20.88 -6.41
N ALA A 58 -4.00 -19.95 -7.32
CA ALA A 58 -2.67 -19.37 -7.48
C ALA A 58 -2.20 -18.68 -6.20
N ALA A 59 -3.06 -17.88 -5.56
CA ALA A 59 -2.76 -17.20 -4.31
C ALA A 59 -2.51 -18.20 -3.16
N ALA A 60 -3.32 -19.28 -3.08
CA ALA A 60 -3.14 -20.32 -2.07
C ALA A 60 -1.81 -21.08 -2.24
N TYR A 61 -1.41 -21.41 -3.46
CA TYR A 61 -0.12 -22.07 -3.74
C TYR A 61 1.05 -21.10 -3.51
N PHE A 62 0.92 -19.84 -3.91
CA PHE A 62 1.92 -18.80 -3.62
C PHE A 62 2.16 -18.66 -2.12
N GLY A 63 1.09 -18.55 -1.30
CA GLY A 63 1.19 -18.47 0.15
C GLY A 63 1.82 -19.70 0.83
N ARG A 64 1.86 -20.84 0.13
CA ARG A 64 2.54 -22.07 0.58
C ARG A 64 3.97 -22.21 0.05
N GLY A 65 4.49 -21.23 -0.67
CA GLY A 65 5.81 -21.30 -1.31
C GLY A 65 5.89 -22.21 -2.53
N GLN A 66 4.75 -22.68 -3.08
CA GLN A 66 4.70 -23.58 -4.23
C GLN A 66 4.69 -22.78 -5.55
N MET A 67 5.78 -22.08 -5.83
CA MET A 67 5.85 -21.03 -6.86
C MET A 67 5.54 -21.54 -8.26
N THR A 68 6.03 -22.73 -8.64
CA THR A 68 5.77 -23.31 -9.98
C THR A 68 4.29 -23.62 -10.18
N VAL A 69 3.63 -24.21 -9.17
CA VAL A 69 2.20 -24.51 -9.24
C VAL A 69 1.36 -23.22 -9.24
N ALA A 70 1.75 -22.24 -8.44
CA ALA A 70 1.13 -20.92 -8.44
C ALA A 70 1.23 -20.26 -9.83
N LEU A 71 2.40 -20.37 -10.48
CA LEU A 71 2.63 -19.84 -11.82
C LEU A 71 1.73 -20.49 -12.86
N ASP A 72 1.53 -21.81 -12.79
CA ASP A 72 0.64 -22.52 -13.71
C ASP A 72 -0.81 -22.06 -13.53
N GLN A 73 -1.27 -21.90 -12.27
CA GLN A 73 -2.63 -21.44 -12.01
C GLN A 73 -2.85 -19.99 -12.47
N VAL A 74 -1.89 -19.08 -12.23
CA VAL A 74 -2.03 -17.70 -12.67
C VAL A 74 -1.99 -17.56 -14.19
N LYS A 75 -1.21 -18.38 -14.90
CA LYS A 75 -1.23 -18.46 -16.38
C LYS A 75 -2.59 -18.90 -16.89
N LEU A 76 -3.22 -19.88 -16.25
CA LEU A 76 -4.57 -20.33 -16.59
C LEU A 76 -5.63 -19.25 -16.30
N ALA A 77 -5.46 -18.46 -15.22
CA ALA A 77 -6.32 -17.31 -14.94
C ALA A 77 -6.23 -16.27 -16.06
N ILE A 78 -5.02 -15.89 -16.44
CA ILE A 78 -4.76 -14.93 -17.53
C ILE A 78 -5.28 -15.43 -18.89
N ALA A 79 -5.16 -16.74 -19.15
CA ALA A 79 -5.70 -17.33 -20.38
C ALA A 79 -7.23 -17.33 -20.41
N ALA A 80 -7.88 -17.47 -19.24
CA ALA A 80 -9.33 -17.38 -19.11
C ALA A 80 -9.84 -15.94 -19.26
N ASP A 81 -9.17 -14.99 -18.61
CA ASP A 81 -9.49 -13.56 -18.70
C ASP A 81 -8.21 -12.72 -18.66
N PRO A 82 -7.72 -12.20 -19.80
CA PRO A 82 -6.50 -11.41 -19.88
C PRO A 82 -6.64 -9.96 -19.38
N THR A 83 -7.81 -9.57 -18.88
CA THR A 83 -8.08 -8.21 -18.37
C THR A 83 -7.96 -8.10 -16.85
N VAL A 84 -7.78 -9.22 -16.13
CA VAL A 84 -7.63 -9.27 -14.68
C VAL A 84 -6.25 -8.75 -14.27
N SER A 85 -6.17 -7.51 -13.80
CA SER A 85 -4.92 -6.85 -13.39
C SER A 85 -4.22 -7.59 -12.26
N GLU A 86 -4.98 -8.11 -11.30
CA GLU A 86 -4.52 -8.85 -10.12
C GLU A 86 -3.77 -10.13 -10.52
N ALA A 87 -4.16 -10.76 -11.65
CA ALA A 87 -3.45 -11.93 -12.16
C ALA A 87 -2.03 -11.59 -12.62
N PHE A 88 -1.86 -10.45 -13.25
CA PHE A 88 -0.53 -9.97 -13.65
C PHE A 88 0.29 -9.51 -12.44
N ASN A 89 -0.33 -8.87 -11.43
CA ASN A 89 0.34 -8.53 -10.18
C ASN A 89 0.87 -9.80 -9.47
N LEU A 90 0.04 -10.83 -9.30
CA LEU A 90 0.46 -12.09 -8.69
C LEU A 90 1.53 -12.79 -9.52
N ARG A 91 1.41 -12.79 -10.86
CA ARG A 91 2.45 -13.33 -11.75
C ARG A 91 3.79 -12.62 -11.56
N GLY A 92 3.75 -11.30 -11.36
CA GLY A 92 4.93 -10.48 -11.05
C GLY A 92 5.60 -10.90 -9.74
N LEU A 93 4.82 -11.10 -8.68
CA LEU A 93 5.32 -11.60 -7.40
C LEU A 93 5.94 -13.01 -7.54
N ILE A 94 5.28 -13.90 -8.26
CA ILE A 94 5.78 -15.27 -8.46
C ILE A 94 7.13 -15.25 -9.22
N TYR A 95 7.23 -14.49 -10.31
CA TYR A 95 8.49 -14.39 -11.06
C TYR A 95 9.60 -13.72 -10.23
N ALA A 96 9.27 -12.75 -9.41
CA ALA A 96 10.24 -12.14 -8.49
C ALA A 96 10.83 -13.16 -7.50
N GLU A 97 9.98 -14.04 -6.94
CA GLU A 97 10.43 -15.12 -6.05
C GLU A 97 11.22 -16.23 -6.80
N LEU A 98 10.93 -16.47 -8.07
CA LEU A 98 11.69 -17.39 -8.92
C LEU A 98 13.01 -16.80 -9.44
N GLY A 99 13.23 -15.50 -9.28
CA GLY A 99 14.41 -14.80 -9.78
C GLY A 99 14.34 -14.39 -11.26
N ASP A 100 13.17 -14.49 -11.88
CA ASP A 100 12.93 -14.13 -13.29
C ASP A 100 12.62 -12.63 -13.41
N ASP A 101 13.60 -11.79 -13.17
CA ASP A 101 13.45 -10.34 -13.02
C ASP A 101 12.76 -9.65 -14.20
N GLY A 102 13.09 -10.03 -15.43
CA GLY A 102 12.48 -9.46 -16.63
C GLY A 102 10.98 -9.71 -16.72
N LEU A 103 10.57 -10.97 -16.43
CA LEU A 103 9.17 -11.39 -16.45
C LEU A 103 8.39 -10.81 -15.25
N ALA A 104 9.05 -10.63 -14.11
CA ALA A 104 8.47 -9.98 -12.96
C ALA A 104 8.11 -8.51 -13.29
N GLU A 105 9.06 -7.75 -13.81
CA GLU A 105 8.84 -6.35 -14.15
C GLU A 105 7.80 -6.17 -15.26
N GLU A 106 7.85 -6.99 -16.32
CA GLU A 106 6.83 -7.03 -17.38
C GLU A 106 5.43 -7.23 -16.78
N SER A 107 5.31 -8.19 -15.87
CA SER A 107 4.04 -8.54 -15.24
C SER A 107 3.49 -7.39 -14.39
N PHE A 108 4.31 -6.77 -13.55
CA PHE A 108 3.90 -5.60 -12.75
C PHE A 108 3.49 -4.42 -13.63
N ARG A 109 4.25 -4.12 -14.70
CA ARG A 109 3.89 -3.07 -15.65
C ARG A 109 2.56 -3.36 -16.32
N ARG A 110 2.32 -4.63 -16.70
CA ARG A 110 1.05 -5.03 -17.31
C ARG A 110 -0.13 -4.89 -16.33
N ALA A 111 0.04 -5.23 -15.07
CA ALA A 111 -0.98 -5.01 -14.04
C ALA A 111 -1.39 -3.53 -13.97
N LEU A 112 -0.40 -2.63 -13.89
CA LEU A 112 -0.66 -1.17 -13.82
C LEU A 112 -1.17 -0.57 -15.14
N GLN A 113 -0.88 -1.18 -16.30
CA GLN A 113 -1.51 -0.79 -17.57
C GLN A 113 -3.00 -1.14 -17.61
N LEU A 114 -3.38 -2.30 -17.04
CA LEU A 114 -4.77 -2.74 -16.97
C LEU A 114 -5.56 -1.96 -15.91
N ASN A 115 -4.96 -1.72 -14.75
CA ASN A 115 -5.56 -0.93 -13.68
C ASN A 115 -4.55 0.10 -13.13
N PRO A 116 -4.51 1.31 -13.67
CA PRO A 116 -3.59 2.37 -13.22
C PRO A 116 -3.89 2.92 -11.81
N ARG A 117 -4.92 2.45 -11.15
CA ARG A 117 -5.30 2.86 -9.79
C ARG A 117 -5.28 1.70 -8.80
N ASP A 118 -4.56 0.63 -9.13
CA ASP A 118 -4.35 -0.51 -8.24
C ASP A 118 -3.20 -0.20 -7.28
N GLY A 119 -3.55 0.25 -6.07
CA GLY A 119 -2.57 0.57 -5.02
C GLY A 119 -1.78 -0.64 -4.55
N ASP A 120 -2.35 -1.84 -4.58
CA ASP A 120 -1.65 -3.07 -4.18
C ASP A 120 -0.60 -3.47 -5.22
N SER A 121 -0.90 -3.34 -6.51
CA SER A 121 0.09 -3.54 -7.57
C SER A 121 1.21 -2.49 -7.52
N MET A 122 0.89 -1.21 -7.24
CA MET A 122 1.90 -0.18 -7.03
C MET A 122 2.81 -0.52 -5.85
N GLN A 123 2.23 -0.94 -4.72
CA GLN A 123 2.98 -1.29 -3.52
C GLN A 123 3.88 -2.51 -3.75
N ASN A 124 3.39 -3.56 -4.41
CA ASN A 124 4.15 -4.77 -4.69
C ASN A 124 5.29 -4.50 -5.70
N PHE A 125 5.01 -3.75 -6.75
CA PHE A 125 6.04 -3.35 -7.71
C PHE A 125 7.09 -2.43 -7.09
N GLY A 126 6.65 -1.46 -6.26
CA GLY A 126 7.54 -0.59 -5.49
C GLY A 126 8.47 -1.39 -4.58
N TYR A 127 7.96 -2.39 -3.87
CA TYR A 127 8.75 -3.28 -3.02
C TYR A 127 9.78 -4.07 -3.84
N TYR A 128 9.37 -4.66 -4.96
CA TYR A 128 10.26 -5.34 -5.88
C TYR A 128 11.41 -4.44 -6.36
N LEU A 129 11.10 -3.20 -6.78
CA LEU A 129 12.12 -2.25 -7.23
C LEU A 129 13.10 -1.89 -6.11
N CYS A 130 12.62 -1.76 -4.87
CA CYS A 130 13.49 -1.53 -3.71
C CYS A 130 14.43 -2.70 -3.44
N GLN A 131 13.97 -3.94 -3.58
CA GLN A 131 14.83 -5.13 -3.50
C GLN A 131 15.92 -5.12 -4.59
N LYS A 132 15.61 -4.60 -5.78
CA LYS A 132 16.56 -4.40 -6.88
C LYS A 132 17.40 -3.13 -6.74
N LYS A 133 17.35 -2.45 -5.59
CA LYS A 133 18.06 -1.19 -5.28
C LYS A 133 17.68 -0.01 -6.18
N ARG A 134 16.54 -0.10 -6.89
CA ARG A 134 15.96 0.97 -7.69
C ARG A 134 15.07 1.84 -6.79
N TYR A 135 15.65 2.39 -5.73
CA TYR A 135 14.95 3.06 -4.65
C TYR A 135 14.07 4.23 -5.10
N PRO A 136 14.52 5.16 -5.96
CA PRO A 136 13.69 6.30 -6.38
C PRO A 136 12.41 5.85 -7.09
N GLU A 137 12.50 4.82 -7.93
CA GLU A 137 11.36 4.29 -8.67
C GLU A 137 10.36 3.60 -7.73
N GLY A 138 10.88 2.79 -6.80
CA GLY A 138 10.04 2.14 -5.78
C GLY A 138 9.31 3.15 -4.89
N ILE A 139 10.03 4.18 -4.43
CA ILE A 139 9.45 5.25 -3.59
C ILE A 139 8.35 5.99 -4.33
N ALA A 140 8.55 6.30 -5.63
CA ALA A 140 7.54 6.96 -6.44
C ALA A 140 6.24 6.14 -6.58
N LEU A 141 6.32 4.81 -6.67
CA LEU A 141 5.15 3.93 -6.70
C LEU A 141 4.42 3.89 -5.35
N PHE A 142 5.14 3.90 -4.22
CA PHE A 142 4.51 4.02 -2.91
C PHE A 142 3.77 5.34 -2.75
N ASP A 143 4.36 6.45 -3.23
CA ASP A 143 3.70 7.76 -3.19
C ASP A 143 2.41 7.78 -4.04
N GLN A 144 2.43 7.15 -5.22
CA GLN A 144 1.24 7.00 -6.05
C GLN A 144 0.16 6.17 -5.34
N ALA A 145 0.50 5.04 -4.72
CA ALA A 145 -0.44 4.22 -3.97
C ALA A 145 -1.06 4.99 -2.80
N LEU A 146 -0.23 5.70 -2.02
CA LEU A 146 -0.67 6.49 -0.86
C LEU A 146 -1.54 7.70 -1.23
N ALA A 147 -1.40 8.21 -2.46
CA ALA A 147 -2.23 9.30 -2.97
C ALA A 147 -3.62 8.84 -3.44
N LEU A 148 -3.87 7.53 -3.55
CA LEU A 148 -5.16 7.02 -4.00
C LEU A 148 -6.24 7.22 -2.94
N PRO A 149 -7.41 7.78 -3.30
CA PRO A 149 -8.55 7.86 -2.40
C PRO A 149 -8.98 6.46 -1.91
N ARG A 150 -9.20 6.32 -0.60
CA ARG A 150 -9.67 5.06 0.03
C ARG A 150 -8.72 3.87 -0.15
N TYR A 151 -7.43 4.11 -0.27
CA TYR A 151 -6.44 3.03 -0.27
C TYR A 151 -6.52 2.24 1.06
N GLN A 152 -6.58 0.91 0.97
CA GLN A 152 -6.91 0.07 2.12
C GLN A 152 -5.70 -0.31 2.99
N GLN A 153 -4.47 -0.17 2.45
CA GLN A 153 -3.26 -0.64 3.13
C GLN A 153 -2.19 0.44 3.39
N PRO A 154 -2.58 1.65 3.85
CA PRO A 154 -1.63 2.75 3.96
C PRO A 154 -0.52 2.47 5.00
N ALA A 155 -0.82 1.80 6.12
CA ALA A 155 0.19 1.47 7.13
C ALA A 155 1.31 0.58 6.57
N ARG A 156 0.94 -0.46 5.80
CA ARG A 156 1.90 -1.36 5.15
C ARG A 156 2.76 -0.60 4.15
N THR A 157 2.15 0.25 3.34
CA THR A 157 2.88 1.00 2.31
C THR A 157 3.81 2.05 2.91
N TRP A 158 3.38 2.76 3.96
CA TRP A 158 4.25 3.66 4.70
C TRP A 158 5.44 2.94 5.34
N LEU A 159 5.21 1.76 5.96
CA LEU A 159 6.28 0.92 6.49
C LEU A 159 7.28 0.53 5.39
N THR A 160 6.78 -0.01 4.26
CA THR A 160 7.63 -0.47 3.16
C THR A 160 8.41 0.69 2.52
N LYS A 161 7.77 1.86 2.36
CA LYS A 161 8.42 3.09 1.89
C LYS A 161 9.55 3.50 2.83
N GLY A 162 9.28 3.55 4.14
CA GLY A 162 10.28 3.88 5.14
C GLY A 162 11.48 2.95 5.13
N VAL A 163 11.24 1.63 5.04
CA VAL A 163 12.31 0.63 4.90
C VAL A 163 13.13 0.85 3.62
N CYS A 164 12.46 1.11 2.50
CA CYS A 164 13.11 1.42 1.23
C CYS A 164 14.02 2.66 1.32
N GLN A 165 13.53 3.73 1.94
CA GLN A 165 14.29 4.96 2.20
C GLN A 165 15.50 4.72 3.11
N ALA A 166 15.36 3.86 4.14
CA ALA A 166 16.47 3.48 5.01
C ALA A 166 17.57 2.76 4.25
N PHE A 167 17.23 1.87 3.31
CA PHE A 167 18.21 1.22 2.43
C PHE A 167 18.84 2.18 1.43
N ALA A 168 18.11 3.21 1.00
CA ALA A 168 18.63 4.30 0.18
C ALA A 168 19.55 5.27 0.96
N GLY A 169 19.69 5.11 2.29
CA GLY A 169 20.45 6.03 3.15
C GLY A 169 19.69 7.31 3.54
N GLN A 170 18.43 7.44 3.17
CA GLN A 170 17.56 8.58 3.43
C GLN A 170 16.92 8.46 4.83
N LEU A 171 17.72 8.55 5.90
CA LEU A 171 17.26 8.23 7.26
C LEU A 171 16.16 9.16 7.76
N SER A 172 16.23 10.46 7.47
CA SER A 172 15.20 11.43 7.87
C SER A 172 13.85 11.15 7.19
N ASP A 173 13.86 10.88 5.89
CA ASP A 173 12.64 10.54 5.14
C ASP A 173 12.06 9.21 5.60
N SER A 174 12.94 8.23 5.89
CA SER A 174 12.57 6.94 6.44
C SER A 174 11.86 7.08 7.78
N GLU A 175 12.43 7.87 8.69
CA GLU A 175 11.79 8.16 9.99
C GLU A 175 10.40 8.77 9.80
N ALA A 176 10.27 9.79 8.95
CA ALA A 176 8.98 10.42 8.68
C ALA A 176 7.95 9.42 8.14
N SER A 177 8.35 8.56 7.20
CA SER A 177 7.46 7.51 6.65
C SER A 177 7.06 6.46 7.69
N LEU A 178 8.01 6.01 8.52
CA LEU A 178 7.76 5.04 9.58
C LEU A 178 6.89 5.61 10.71
N LEU A 179 7.01 6.90 11.02
CA LEU A 179 6.11 7.58 11.95
C LEU A 179 4.67 7.64 11.41
N ARG A 180 4.49 7.86 10.11
CA ARG A 180 3.17 7.76 9.49
C ARG A 180 2.58 6.34 9.58
N ALA A 181 3.40 5.32 9.38
CA ALA A 181 2.97 3.94 9.61
C ALA A 181 2.56 3.71 11.08
N TYR A 182 3.35 4.23 12.02
CA TYR A 182 3.11 4.12 13.45
C TYR A 182 1.84 4.85 13.91
N GLU A 183 1.51 6.01 13.35
CA GLU A 183 0.25 6.72 13.61
C GLU A 183 -0.99 5.88 13.26
N ILE A 184 -0.88 5.03 12.22
CA ILE A 184 -1.98 4.18 11.75
C ILE A 184 -2.05 2.86 12.54
N ASP A 185 -0.88 2.24 12.79
CA ASP A 185 -0.78 0.94 13.46
C ASP A 185 0.34 0.96 14.52
N PRO A 186 0.07 1.55 15.71
CA PRO A 186 1.09 1.76 16.75
C PRO A 186 1.51 0.47 17.47
N ALA A 187 0.80 -0.63 17.29
CA ALA A 187 1.10 -1.92 17.90
C ALA A 187 1.93 -2.85 17.01
N ASN A 188 2.14 -2.50 15.77
CA ASN A 188 2.84 -3.33 14.79
C ASN A 188 4.33 -3.47 15.13
N PRO A 189 4.81 -4.68 15.47
CA PRO A 189 6.20 -4.87 15.87
C PRO A 189 7.20 -4.54 14.75
N SER A 190 6.83 -4.75 13.47
CA SER A 190 7.70 -4.43 12.35
C SER A 190 7.94 -2.93 12.23
N ILE A 191 6.91 -2.11 12.49
CA ILE A 191 7.05 -0.65 12.49
C ILE A 191 7.97 -0.22 13.62
N LEU A 192 7.74 -0.73 14.84
CA LEU A 192 8.54 -0.39 16.02
C LEU A 192 10.01 -0.77 15.86
N VAL A 193 10.29 -1.95 15.31
CA VAL A 193 11.67 -2.40 15.05
C VAL A 193 12.36 -1.49 14.03
N ASN A 194 11.70 -1.20 12.90
CA ASN A 194 12.29 -0.36 11.86
C ASN A 194 12.48 1.09 12.33
N LEU A 195 11.54 1.65 13.11
CA LEU A 195 11.75 2.96 13.76
C LEU A 195 12.96 2.94 14.68
N SER A 196 13.08 1.91 15.52
CA SER A 196 14.22 1.80 16.42
C SER A 196 15.54 1.70 15.65
N GLU A 197 15.60 0.90 14.58
CA GLU A 197 16.81 0.76 13.77
C GLU A 197 17.20 2.07 13.07
N VAL A 198 16.22 2.77 12.47
CA VAL A 198 16.46 4.06 11.82
C VAL A 198 16.95 5.11 12.83
N LEU A 199 16.31 5.20 13.98
CA LEU A 199 16.69 6.13 15.04
C LEU A 199 18.08 5.78 15.62
N PHE A 200 18.40 4.49 15.77
CA PHE A 200 19.74 4.05 16.16
C PHE A 200 20.81 4.52 15.15
N ARG A 201 20.57 4.32 13.87
CA ARG A 201 21.46 4.76 12.79
C ARG A 201 21.58 6.29 12.71
N SER A 202 20.56 7.02 13.12
CA SER A 202 20.55 8.49 13.20
C SER A 202 21.17 9.04 14.47
N GLY A 203 21.58 8.18 15.43
CA GLY A 203 22.16 8.60 16.71
C GLY A 203 21.13 8.98 17.78
N GLU A 204 19.84 8.81 17.50
CA GLU A 204 18.72 9.14 18.39
C GLU A 204 18.43 8.00 19.39
N PHE A 205 19.43 7.63 20.19
CA PHE A 205 19.43 6.38 20.96
C PHE A 205 18.31 6.30 22.01
N GLU A 206 17.95 7.40 22.66
CA GLU A 206 16.85 7.42 23.63
C GLU A 206 15.50 7.13 22.98
N ARG A 207 15.27 7.67 21.80
CA ARG A 207 14.07 7.41 21.02
C ARG A 207 14.05 5.96 20.49
N ALA A 208 15.21 5.46 20.04
CA ALA A 208 15.37 4.06 19.63
C ALA A 208 15.02 3.10 20.79
N ARG A 209 15.51 3.40 22.01
CA ARG A 209 15.20 2.65 23.23
C ARG A 209 13.70 2.57 23.49
N PHE A 210 13.00 3.68 23.35
CA PHE A 210 11.54 3.71 23.58
C PHE A 210 10.80 2.70 22.72
N TYR A 211 11.13 2.58 21.42
CA TYR A 211 10.44 1.66 20.52
C TYR A 211 10.89 0.22 20.72
N ILE A 212 12.19 -0.07 20.83
CA ILE A 212 12.65 -1.45 20.91
C ILE A 212 12.29 -2.12 22.24
N ARG A 213 12.22 -1.40 23.35
CA ARG A 213 11.76 -1.94 24.61
C ARG A 213 10.29 -2.36 24.54
N ARG A 214 9.45 -1.65 23.80
CA ARG A 214 8.04 -2.03 23.58
C ARG A 214 7.92 -3.32 22.78
N VAL A 215 8.77 -3.55 21.78
CA VAL A 215 8.83 -4.83 21.05
C VAL A 215 9.21 -5.95 22.01
N ASN A 216 10.29 -5.77 22.75
CA ASN A 216 10.83 -6.82 23.64
C ASN A 216 9.98 -7.03 24.90
N ALA A 217 9.00 -6.19 25.20
CA ALA A 217 8.00 -6.41 26.23
C ALA A 217 6.93 -7.46 25.83
N VAL A 218 6.83 -7.83 24.54
CA VAL A 218 5.87 -8.81 24.04
C VAL A 218 6.58 -10.13 23.72
N PRO A 219 6.50 -11.16 24.56
CA PRO A 219 7.29 -12.40 24.42
C PRO A 219 7.16 -13.10 23.07
N ALA A 220 5.99 -13.00 22.42
CA ALA A 220 5.68 -13.67 21.15
C ALA A 220 6.47 -13.09 19.94
N VAL A 221 6.95 -11.85 20.04
CA VAL A 221 7.65 -11.17 18.92
C VAL A 221 9.13 -10.93 19.19
N VAL A 222 9.62 -11.35 20.37
CA VAL A 222 11.04 -11.23 20.72
C VAL A 222 11.87 -12.20 19.86
N SER A 223 12.91 -11.67 19.24
CA SER A 223 13.89 -12.40 18.45
C SER A 223 15.34 -12.06 18.86
N ALA A 224 16.29 -12.82 18.38
CA ALA A 224 17.70 -12.50 18.60
C ALA A 224 18.04 -11.09 18.09
N GLN A 225 17.51 -10.71 16.91
CA GLN A 225 17.73 -9.39 16.31
C GLN A 225 17.17 -8.26 17.18
N THR A 226 15.94 -8.41 17.74
CA THR A 226 15.33 -7.37 18.55
C THR A 226 16.05 -7.20 19.90
N LEU A 227 16.51 -8.29 20.53
CA LEU A 227 17.32 -8.22 21.73
C LEU A 227 18.70 -7.62 21.46
N TRP A 228 19.30 -7.97 20.33
CA TRP A 228 20.60 -7.41 19.93
C TRP A 228 20.51 -5.92 19.67
N LEU A 229 19.49 -5.47 18.93
CA LEU A 229 19.28 -4.03 18.72
C LEU A 229 19.10 -3.31 20.06
N ALA A 230 18.35 -3.88 21.00
CA ALA A 230 18.17 -3.30 22.33
C ALA A 230 19.51 -3.22 23.10
N ALA A 231 20.34 -4.28 23.05
CA ALA A 231 21.66 -4.29 23.68
C ALA A 231 22.58 -3.22 23.08
N ARG A 232 22.58 -3.06 21.74
CA ARG A 232 23.35 -2.01 21.04
C ARG A 232 22.90 -0.60 21.46
N VAL A 233 21.58 -0.38 21.52
CA VAL A 233 21.02 0.91 21.98
C VAL A 233 21.46 1.22 23.41
N GLU A 234 21.33 0.25 24.34
CA GLU A 234 21.76 0.43 25.75
C GLU A 234 23.28 0.67 25.85
N ASN A 235 24.07 0.01 25.01
CA ASN A 235 25.53 0.24 24.96
C ASN A 235 25.85 1.67 24.53
N ARG A 236 25.20 2.19 23.48
CA ARG A 236 25.40 3.59 23.03
C ARG A 236 24.95 4.61 24.07
N LEU A 237 24.02 4.25 24.94
CA LEU A 237 23.56 5.08 26.07
C LEU A 237 24.42 4.92 27.33
N GLY A 238 25.43 4.04 27.32
CA GLY A 238 26.27 3.76 28.48
C GLY A 238 25.56 2.98 29.61
N ASN A 239 24.39 2.42 29.34
CA ASN A 239 23.59 1.67 30.31
C ASN A 239 24.04 0.22 30.41
N ARG A 240 25.05 -0.04 31.25
CA ARG A 240 25.64 -1.39 31.43
C ARG A 240 24.62 -2.42 31.93
N SER A 241 23.69 -2.02 32.80
CA SER A 241 22.67 -2.95 33.32
C SER A 241 21.69 -3.37 32.22
N GLY A 242 21.32 -2.45 31.33
CA GLY A 242 20.49 -2.78 30.18
C GLY A 242 21.21 -3.69 29.17
N VAL A 243 22.49 -3.45 28.92
CA VAL A 243 23.31 -4.34 28.08
C VAL A 243 23.32 -5.76 28.64
N GLN A 244 23.55 -5.90 29.97
CA GLN A 244 23.55 -7.21 30.63
C GLN A 244 22.17 -7.88 30.57
N GLU A 245 21.09 -7.14 30.84
CA GLU A 245 19.70 -7.62 30.75
C GLU A 245 19.43 -8.31 29.41
N PHE A 246 19.73 -7.63 28.30
CA PHE A 246 19.48 -8.17 26.95
C PHE A 246 20.48 -9.24 26.55
N GLY A 247 21.72 -9.15 27.03
CA GLY A 247 22.73 -10.21 26.84
C GLY A 247 22.37 -11.53 27.52
N ASP A 248 21.81 -11.48 28.73
CA ASP A 248 21.33 -12.66 29.43
C ASP A 248 20.12 -13.30 28.75
N GLN A 249 19.21 -12.47 28.20
CA GLN A 249 18.10 -12.98 27.40
C GLN A 249 18.60 -13.62 26.09
N LEU A 250 19.59 -13.04 25.40
CA LEU A 250 20.21 -13.65 24.23
C LEU A 250 20.81 -15.02 24.57
N ARG A 251 21.57 -15.10 25.66
CA ARG A 251 22.18 -16.35 26.15
C ARG A 251 21.16 -17.43 26.42
N GLN A 252 20.05 -17.08 27.09
CA GLN A 252 19.04 -18.03 27.52
C GLN A 252 18.15 -18.53 26.38
N ARG A 253 17.78 -17.63 25.47
CA ARG A 253 16.75 -17.90 24.46
C ARG A 253 17.32 -18.19 23.08
N PHE A 254 18.50 -17.63 22.75
CA PHE A 254 19.09 -17.68 21.42
C PHE A 254 20.62 -17.92 21.47
N PRO A 255 21.08 -18.97 22.20
CA PRO A 255 22.52 -19.19 22.45
C PRO A 255 23.35 -19.47 21.18
N GLU A 256 22.71 -19.94 20.10
CA GLU A 256 23.39 -20.26 18.84
C GLU A 256 23.24 -19.14 17.79
N SER A 257 22.62 -18.01 18.14
CA SER A 257 22.41 -16.91 17.21
C SER A 257 23.69 -16.13 16.91
N ARG A 258 23.77 -15.53 15.73
CA ARG A 258 24.87 -14.63 15.35
C ARG A 258 24.92 -13.42 16.28
N GLU A 259 23.79 -12.96 16.71
CA GLU A 259 23.59 -11.83 17.61
C GLU A 259 24.20 -12.12 18.99
N PHE A 260 24.03 -13.34 19.52
CA PHE A 260 24.68 -13.73 20.77
C PHE A 260 26.20 -13.81 20.61
N VAL A 261 26.69 -14.36 19.49
CA VAL A 261 28.12 -14.38 19.19
C VAL A 261 28.69 -12.96 19.11
N ALA A 262 27.99 -12.03 18.45
CA ALA A 262 28.41 -10.61 18.38
C ALA A 262 28.40 -9.97 19.78
N PHE A 263 27.41 -10.25 20.61
CA PHE A 263 27.33 -9.80 21.99
C PHE A 263 28.56 -10.25 22.81
N VAL A 264 28.89 -11.55 22.79
CA VAL A 264 30.05 -12.12 23.54
C VAL A 264 31.36 -11.51 23.07
N LYS A 265 31.51 -11.21 21.79
CA LYS A 265 32.69 -10.56 21.22
C LYS A 265 32.77 -9.06 21.50
N GLY A 266 31.68 -8.46 21.98
CA GLY A 266 31.57 -7.01 22.19
C GLY A 266 31.48 -6.19 20.90
N ASN A 267 31.02 -6.76 19.79
CA ASN A 267 30.93 -6.12 18.46
C ASN A 267 29.69 -5.24 18.33
N PHE A 268 29.49 -4.27 19.23
CA PHE A 268 28.27 -3.43 19.27
C PHE A 268 28.16 -2.44 18.11
N ASP A 269 29.19 -2.28 17.30
CA ASP A 269 29.23 -1.34 16.17
C ASP A 269 28.85 -1.98 14.81
N GLU A 270 28.67 -3.31 14.75
CA GLU A 270 28.30 -4.08 13.55
C GLU A 270 26.78 -4.19 13.33
#